data_988840d01d1386e8dda4212d6afd42c3
#
_entry.id   988840d01d1386e8dda4212d6afd42c3
#
_cell.length_a   1.000
_cell.length_b   1.000
_cell.length_c   1.000
_cell.angle_alpha   90.00
_cell.angle_beta   90.00
_cell.angle_gamma   90.00
#
_symmetry.space_group_name_H-M   'P 1'
#
loop_
_entity.id
_entity.type
_entity.pdbx_description
1 polymer ?
#
loop_
_entity_poly.entity_id
_entity_poly.type
_entity_poly.pdbx_seq_one_letter_code
_entity_poly.pdbx_strand_id
1 'polypeptide(L)'
;TQHHCQGSRKADDPVGLAAYGMDSHNVQRYVDPNGHVRNEGDVEVGGFSPYPISYRAIVPRANECANLLVPVCLSASHIAYGSIRMEPVFMVLGQSAATAAAHAIDESVPVQRVDGDKLHQRLRSDQQILKWTGQVRSDQPNLDSARLLRTRSDHIGISNHAAGR
;
A
#
# COMPACT_ATOMS: atom_id res chain seq x y z
N THR A 1 6.73 -1.02 0.86
CA THR A 1 7.17 0.31 1.34
C THR A 1 6.65 1.41 0.42
N GLN A 2 6.67 2.67 0.85
CA GLN A 2 6.26 3.82 0.03
C GLN A 2 6.99 3.88 -1.33
N HIS A 3 8.25 3.45 -1.39
CA HIS A 3 9.00 3.42 -2.65
C HIS A 3 8.40 2.49 -3.71
N HIS A 4 7.71 1.41 -3.28
CA HIS A 4 6.95 0.57 -4.20
C HIS A 4 5.68 1.28 -4.65
N CYS A 5 4.94 1.91 -3.74
CA CYS A 5 3.72 2.66 -4.09
C CYS A 5 4.01 3.79 -5.09
N GLN A 6 5.11 4.51 -4.89
CA GLN A 6 5.52 5.63 -5.75
C GLN A 6 6.28 5.20 -7.03
N GLY A 7 6.49 3.90 -7.25
CA GLY A 7 7.11 3.36 -8.45
C GLY A 7 8.63 3.51 -8.56
N SER A 8 9.31 4.08 -7.55
CA SER A 8 10.77 4.17 -7.50
C SER A 8 11.45 2.81 -7.22
N ARG A 9 10.69 1.86 -6.71
CA ARG A 9 11.08 0.46 -6.55
C ARG A 9 9.98 -0.44 -7.08
N LYS A 10 10.31 -1.42 -7.90
CA LYS A 10 9.37 -2.37 -8.48
C LYS A 10 9.46 -3.72 -7.77
N ALA A 11 8.33 -4.42 -7.69
CA ALA A 11 8.30 -5.82 -7.28
C ALA A 11 8.65 -6.71 -8.48
N ASP A 12 9.56 -7.65 -8.28
CA ASP A 12 9.98 -8.60 -9.33
C ASP A 12 9.02 -9.80 -9.42
N ASP A 13 8.24 -10.01 -8.36
CA ASP A 13 7.31 -11.13 -8.15
C ASP A 13 5.85 -10.62 -7.96
N PRO A 14 5.25 -9.90 -8.93
CA PRO A 14 3.96 -9.25 -8.75
C PRO A 14 2.81 -10.25 -8.68
N VAL A 15 1.92 -10.10 -7.69
CA VAL A 15 0.71 -10.93 -7.55
C VAL A 15 -0.58 -10.13 -7.53
N GLY A 16 -0.51 -8.86 -7.84
CA GLY A 16 -1.65 -7.94 -7.96
C GLY A 16 -1.19 -6.51 -8.07
N LEU A 17 -2.13 -5.61 -8.32
CA LEU A 17 -1.91 -4.17 -8.37
C LEU A 17 -2.71 -3.46 -7.28
N ALA A 18 -2.16 -2.36 -6.76
CA ALA A 18 -2.89 -1.36 -5.99
C ALA A 18 -2.69 0.02 -6.62
N ALA A 19 -3.61 0.95 -6.35
CA ALA A 19 -3.62 2.28 -6.97
C ALA A 19 -4.09 3.40 -6.06
N TYR A 20 -4.57 3.08 -4.86
CA TYR A 20 -5.07 4.09 -3.93
C TYR A 20 -3.93 4.94 -3.37
N GLY A 21 -4.21 6.23 -3.06
CA GLY A 21 -3.26 7.09 -2.38
C GLY A 21 -2.84 6.53 -1.02
N MET A 22 -1.63 6.87 -0.57
CA MET A 22 -1.24 6.58 0.81
C MET A 22 -2.01 7.53 1.72
N ASP A 23 -2.97 6.98 2.46
CA ASP A 23 -3.89 7.71 3.30
C ASP A 23 -3.89 7.16 4.72
N SER A 24 -3.78 8.05 5.69
CA SER A 24 -3.88 7.73 7.11
C SER A 24 -4.54 8.90 7.82
N HIS A 25 -5.57 8.59 8.61
CA HIS A 25 -6.26 9.59 9.44
C HIS A 25 -5.49 9.90 10.71
N ASN A 26 -5.92 10.95 11.43
CA ASN A 26 -5.32 11.33 12.71
C ASN A 26 -5.29 10.15 13.69
N VAL A 27 -4.10 9.80 14.14
CA VAL A 27 -3.88 8.75 15.15
C VAL A 27 -4.16 9.29 16.54
N GLN A 28 -3.68 10.51 16.80
CA GLN A 28 -3.96 11.21 18.06
C GLN A 28 -3.98 12.73 17.87
N ARG A 29 -4.53 13.37 18.89
CA ARG A 29 -4.53 14.82 19.03
C ARG A 29 -3.91 15.18 20.38
N TYR A 30 -2.96 16.10 20.40
CA TYR A 30 -2.25 16.48 21.62
C TYR A 30 -2.02 18.00 21.66
N VAL A 31 -1.65 18.51 22.84
CA VAL A 31 -1.25 19.91 23.03
C VAL A 31 0.27 19.98 23.08
N ASP A 32 0.86 20.81 22.22
CA ASP A 32 2.32 21.00 22.20
C ASP A 32 2.78 21.85 23.42
N PRO A 33 4.10 21.95 23.68
CA PRO A 33 4.61 22.73 24.80
C PRO A 33 4.25 24.23 24.75
N ASN A 34 3.84 24.76 23.60
CA ASN A 34 3.41 26.14 23.43
C ASN A 34 1.90 26.33 23.61
N GLY A 35 1.16 25.29 23.97
CA GLY A 35 -0.29 25.33 24.18
C GLY A 35 -1.14 25.19 22.92
N HIS A 36 -0.55 24.85 21.76
CA HIS A 36 -1.29 24.67 20.51
C HIS A 36 -1.76 23.22 20.35
N VAL A 37 -2.97 23.03 19.84
CA VAL A 37 -3.48 21.71 19.47
C VAL A 37 -2.81 21.23 18.19
N ARG A 38 -2.26 20.02 18.23
CA ARG A 38 -1.61 19.33 17.11
C ARG A 38 -2.30 18.00 16.82
N ASN A 39 -2.29 17.61 15.56
CA ASN A 39 -2.70 16.28 15.11
C ASN A 39 -1.46 15.48 14.71
N GLU A 40 -1.50 14.17 14.94
CA GLU A 40 -0.47 13.23 14.50
C GLU A 40 -1.08 12.16 13.64
N GLY A 41 -0.34 11.74 12.60
CA GLY A 41 -0.69 10.62 11.74
C GLY A 41 -1.57 10.95 10.54
N ASP A 42 -1.89 12.21 10.31
CA ASP A 42 -2.61 12.65 9.12
C ASP A 42 -1.68 12.68 7.91
N VAL A 43 -1.86 11.71 7.00
CA VAL A 43 -1.07 11.57 5.78
C VAL A 43 -2.01 11.39 4.59
N GLU A 44 -1.82 12.18 3.54
CA GLU A 44 -2.55 12.07 2.29
C GLU A 44 -1.59 12.30 1.12
N VAL A 45 -1.15 11.20 0.49
CA VAL A 45 -0.18 11.22 -0.60
C VAL A 45 -0.69 10.37 -1.76
N GLY A 46 -1.00 11.03 -2.85
CA GLY A 46 -1.46 10.41 -4.11
C GLY A 46 -0.57 10.78 -5.30
N GLY A 47 -1.15 10.71 -6.50
CA GLY A 47 -0.49 11.16 -7.75
C GLY A 47 0.49 10.18 -8.35
N PHE A 48 0.49 8.92 -7.91
CA PHE A 48 1.29 7.85 -8.50
C PHE A 48 0.41 6.84 -9.27
N SER A 49 1.05 6.15 -10.22
CA SER A 49 0.41 5.10 -11.03
C SER A 49 0.08 3.87 -10.20
N PRO A 50 -0.84 3.00 -10.68
CA PRO A 50 -0.98 1.66 -10.15
C PRO A 50 0.38 0.95 -10.06
N TYR A 51 0.62 0.29 -8.93
CA TYR A 51 1.91 -0.34 -8.63
C TYR A 51 1.73 -1.81 -8.26
N PRO A 52 2.73 -2.67 -8.58
CA PRO A 52 2.69 -4.09 -8.29
C PRO A 52 2.94 -4.39 -6.81
N ILE A 53 2.20 -5.38 -6.29
CA ILE A 53 2.40 -5.94 -4.96
C ILE A 53 3.19 -7.25 -5.09
N SER A 54 4.28 -7.37 -4.34
CA SER A 54 5.17 -8.54 -4.32
C SER A 54 4.49 -9.75 -3.67
N TYR A 55 4.72 -10.95 -4.20
CA TYR A 55 4.36 -12.21 -3.56
C TYR A 55 4.95 -12.34 -2.15
N ARG A 56 6.18 -11.88 -1.96
CA ARG A 56 6.84 -11.86 -0.64
C ARG A 56 6.11 -11.04 0.41
N ALA A 57 5.20 -10.14 0.00
CA ALA A 57 4.39 -9.39 0.96
C ALA A 57 3.30 -10.24 1.62
N ILE A 58 2.88 -11.35 0.99
CA ILE A 58 1.78 -12.20 1.47
C ILE A 58 2.26 -13.55 2.03
N VAL A 59 3.56 -13.81 2.06
CA VAL A 59 4.14 -15.03 2.64
C VAL A 59 5.08 -14.70 3.80
N PRO A 60 5.06 -15.48 4.91
CA PRO A 60 6.03 -15.34 6.00
C PRO A 60 7.41 -15.84 5.57
N ARG A 61 8.41 -15.69 6.43
CA ARG A 61 9.71 -16.31 6.21
C ARG A 61 9.61 -17.83 6.33
N ALA A 62 10.39 -18.53 5.52
CA ALA A 62 10.34 -20.01 5.48
C ALA A 62 10.64 -20.69 6.82
N ASN A 63 11.44 -20.06 7.68
CA ASN A 63 11.75 -20.54 9.02
C ASN A 63 10.66 -20.22 10.06
N GLU A 64 9.65 -19.42 9.71
CA GLU A 64 8.54 -19.07 10.59
C GLU A 64 7.31 -19.94 10.30
N CYS A 65 6.91 -20.06 9.03
CA CYS A 65 5.76 -20.87 8.64
C CYS A 65 5.83 -21.23 7.14
N ALA A 66 5.70 -22.51 6.83
CA ALA A 66 5.85 -23.02 5.46
C ALA A 66 4.54 -23.10 4.66
N ASN A 67 3.39 -22.95 5.29
CA ASN A 67 2.07 -23.18 4.70
C ASN A 67 1.04 -22.08 5.00
N LEU A 68 1.49 -20.84 5.17
CA LEU A 68 0.64 -19.68 5.46
C LEU A 68 0.73 -18.64 4.33
N LEU A 69 -0.43 -18.13 3.93
CA LEU A 69 -0.59 -17.00 3.03
C LEU A 69 -1.45 -15.94 3.69
N VAL A 70 -1.06 -14.67 3.63
CA VAL A 70 -1.63 -13.56 4.41
C VAL A 70 -2.04 -12.41 3.50
N PRO A 71 -3.14 -12.52 2.75
CA PRO A 71 -3.53 -11.51 1.76
C PRO A 71 -4.06 -10.20 2.36
N VAL A 72 -4.53 -10.19 3.60
CA VAL A 72 -5.08 -8.99 4.27
C VAL A 72 -4.06 -8.34 5.19
N CYS A 73 -3.52 -9.09 6.15
CA CYS A 73 -2.49 -8.61 7.08
C CYS A 73 -1.09 -8.79 6.49
N LEU A 74 -0.90 -8.36 5.25
CA LEU A 74 0.34 -8.54 4.50
C LEU A 74 1.50 -7.69 5.07
N SER A 75 2.72 -8.08 4.72
CA SER A 75 3.93 -7.37 5.13
C SER A 75 4.06 -6.04 4.36
N ALA A 76 3.75 -4.94 5.03
CA ALA A 76 3.87 -3.60 4.49
C ALA A 76 4.33 -2.62 5.57
N SER A 77 5.04 -1.54 5.17
CA SER A 77 5.24 -0.41 6.08
C SER A 77 3.89 0.28 6.35
N HIS A 78 3.76 0.95 7.49
CA HIS A 78 2.53 1.65 7.87
C HIS A 78 1.99 2.52 6.72
N ILE A 79 2.85 3.35 6.13
CA ILE A 79 2.46 4.26 5.05
C ILE A 79 2.04 3.53 3.76
N ALA A 80 2.71 2.42 3.40
CA ALA A 80 2.33 1.61 2.25
C ALA A 80 1.01 0.87 2.49
N TYR A 81 0.76 0.41 3.72
CA TYR A 81 -0.49 -0.23 4.06
C TYR A 81 -1.68 0.74 3.92
N GLY A 82 -1.49 2.03 4.20
CA GLY A 82 -2.48 3.08 3.95
C GLY A 82 -2.98 3.14 2.50
N SER A 83 -2.16 2.70 1.53
CA SER A 83 -2.53 2.56 0.12
C SER A 83 -3.10 1.18 -0.22
N ILE A 84 -2.55 0.11 0.35
CA ILE A 84 -2.88 -1.28 -0.03
C ILE A 84 -4.20 -1.74 0.60
N ARG A 85 -4.59 -1.21 1.74
CA ARG A 85 -5.71 -1.63 2.61
C ARG A 85 -7.10 -1.60 1.99
N MET A 86 -7.24 -1.34 0.70
CA MET A 86 -8.53 -1.31 0.02
C MET A 86 -9.06 -2.73 -0.21
N GLU A 87 -10.34 -2.95 0.06
CA GLU A 87 -11.00 -4.24 -0.04
C GLU A 87 -10.84 -4.89 -1.43
N PRO A 88 -10.96 -4.18 -2.56
CA PRO A 88 -10.71 -4.78 -3.87
C PRO A 88 -9.29 -5.31 -4.03
N VAL A 89 -8.29 -4.68 -3.40
CA VAL A 89 -6.90 -5.15 -3.41
C VAL A 89 -6.78 -6.45 -2.62
N PHE A 90 -7.44 -6.54 -1.46
CA PHE A 90 -7.47 -7.79 -0.68
C PHE A 90 -8.15 -8.94 -1.43
N MET A 91 -9.20 -8.65 -2.21
CA MET A 91 -9.84 -9.67 -3.07
C MET A 91 -8.88 -10.19 -4.13
N VAL A 92 -8.15 -9.30 -4.81
CA VAL A 92 -7.13 -9.66 -5.79
C VAL A 92 -6.01 -10.49 -5.15
N LEU A 93 -5.51 -10.07 -3.99
CA LEU A 93 -4.48 -10.81 -3.26
C LEU A 93 -5.00 -12.15 -2.73
N GLY A 94 -6.27 -12.23 -2.35
CA GLY A 94 -6.94 -13.48 -1.95
C GLY A 94 -6.96 -14.49 -3.10
N GLN A 95 -7.31 -14.06 -4.31
CA GLN A 95 -7.24 -14.91 -5.51
C GLN A 95 -5.80 -15.41 -5.75
N SER A 96 -4.82 -14.52 -5.68
CA SER A 96 -3.41 -14.88 -5.87
C SER A 96 -2.91 -15.86 -4.80
N ALA A 97 -3.31 -15.63 -3.55
CA ALA A 97 -2.98 -16.52 -2.43
C ALA A 97 -3.60 -17.92 -2.62
N ALA A 98 -4.87 -17.99 -3.01
CA ALA A 98 -5.55 -19.27 -3.27
C ALA A 98 -4.89 -20.04 -4.44
N THR A 99 -4.53 -19.34 -5.52
CA THR A 99 -3.83 -19.94 -6.66
C THR A 99 -2.46 -20.47 -6.25
N ALA A 100 -1.69 -19.68 -5.48
CA ALA A 100 -0.39 -20.10 -4.96
C ALA A 100 -0.51 -21.30 -4.00
N ALA A 101 -1.55 -21.33 -3.15
CA ALA A 101 -1.81 -22.46 -2.26
C ALA A 101 -2.09 -23.75 -3.04
N ALA A 102 -2.88 -23.68 -4.12
CA ALA A 102 -3.14 -24.82 -5.00
C ALA A 102 -1.81 -25.34 -5.60
N HIS A 103 -0.98 -24.47 -6.16
CA HIS A 103 0.34 -24.86 -6.70
C HIS A 103 1.24 -25.48 -5.61
N ALA A 104 1.27 -24.91 -4.40
CA ALA A 104 2.06 -25.44 -3.29
C ALA A 104 1.62 -26.86 -2.89
N ILE A 105 0.32 -27.12 -2.88
CA ILE A 105 -0.27 -28.44 -2.58
C ILE A 105 0.04 -29.42 -3.71
N ASP A 106 -0.22 -29.06 -4.95
CA ASP A 106 -0.04 -29.93 -6.13
C ASP A 106 1.44 -30.35 -6.31
N GLU A 107 2.37 -29.43 -6.03
CA GLU A 107 3.80 -29.67 -6.14
C GLU A 107 4.44 -30.15 -4.83
N SER A 108 3.67 -30.25 -3.73
CA SER A 108 4.16 -30.64 -2.39
C SER A 108 5.35 -29.78 -1.93
N VAL A 109 5.27 -28.46 -2.13
CA VAL A 109 6.31 -27.49 -1.75
C VAL A 109 5.80 -26.48 -0.73
N PRO A 110 6.68 -25.88 0.10
CA PRO A 110 6.32 -24.72 0.92
C PRO A 110 5.87 -23.55 0.04
N VAL A 111 4.99 -22.70 0.59
CA VAL A 111 4.47 -21.51 -0.15
C VAL A 111 5.59 -20.58 -0.62
N GLN A 112 6.73 -20.53 0.05
CA GLN A 112 7.90 -19.75 -0.36
C GLN A 112 8.67 -20.34 -1.54
N ARG A 113 8.35 -21.57 -1.97
CA ARG A 113 8.98 -22.28 -3.10
C ARG A 113 8.03 -22.51 -4.27
N VAL A 114 6.85 -21.89 -4.24
CA VAL A 114 5.95 -21.89 -5.40
C VAL A 114 6.69 -21.30 -6.60
N ASP A 115 6.59 -21.96 -7.75
CA ASP A 115 7.15 -21.50 -9.01
C ASP A 115 6.45 -20.19 -9.45
N GLY A 116 7.20 -19.07 -9.39
CA GLY A 116 6.68 -17.74 -9.70
C GLY A 116 6.21 -17.60 -11.14
N ASP A 117 6.87 -18.24 -12.10
CA ASP A 117 6.52 -18.17 -13.52
C ASP A 117 5.20 -18.90 -13.79
N LYS A 118 5.02 -20.09 -13.23
CA LYS A 118 3.76 -20.84 -13.29
C LYS A 118 2.63 -20.05 -12.63
N LEU A 119 2.89 -19.49 -11.45
CA LEU A 119 1.92 -18.64 -10.75
C LEU A 119 1.49 -17.44 -11.61
N HIS A 120 2.45 -16.70 -12.15
CA HIS A 120 2.18 -15.56 -13.03
C HIS A 120 1.42 -15.97 -14.31
N GLN A 121 1.77 -17.11 -14.91
CA GLN A 121 1.07 -17.61 -16.08
C GLN A 121 -0.39 -17.93 -15.74
N ARG A 122 -0.65 -18.59 -14.62
CA ARG A 122 -1.99 -18.91 -14.16
C ARG A 122 -2.79 -17.65 -13.85
N LEU A 123 -2.26 -16.72 -13.08
CA LEU A 123 -2.95 -15.47 -12.75
C LEU A 123 -3.31 -14.66 -13.99
N ARG A 124 -2.43 -14.61 -15.00
CA ARG A 124 -2.73 -13.95 -16.30
C ARG A 124 -3.81 -14.69 -17.10
N SER A 125 -3.81 -16.03 -17.09
CA SER A 125 -4.86 -16.80 -17.76
C SER A 125 -6.22 -16.60 -17.11
N ASP A 126 -6.25 -16.34 -15.80
CA ASP A 126 -7.43 -15.95 -15.03
C ASP A 126 -7.75 -14.44 -15.17
N GLN A 127 -7.11 -13.75 -16.15
CA GLN A 127 -7.30 -12.34 -16.49
C GLN A 127 -6.87 -11.34 -15.39
N GLN A 128 -6.05 -11.75 -14.43
CA GLN A 128 -5.53 -10.86 -13.43
C GLN A 128 -4.42 -9.95 -13.99
N ILE A 129 -4.51 -8.66 -13.70
CA ILE A 129 -3.55 -7.66 -14.16
C ILE A 129 -2.39 -7.60 -13.17
N LEU A 130 -1.18 -7.99 -13.60
CA LEU A 130 0.04 -7.99 -12.79
C LEU A 130 0.98 -6.82 -13.12
N LYS A 131 0.75 -6.14 -14.25
CA LYS A 131 1.56 -5.01 -14.71
C LYS A 131 0.66 -3.93 -15.27
N TRP A 132 0.84 -2.71 -14.79
CA TRP A 132 0.17 -1.55 -15.35
C TRP A 132 0.95 -1.01 -16.57
N THR A 133 0.25 -0.84 -17.69
CA THR A 133 0.79 -0.30 -18.95
C THR A 133 0.06 0.95 -19.43
N GLY A 134 -0.98 1.38 -18.69
CA GLY A 134 -1.74 2.58 -19.00
C GLY A 134 -0.99 3.86 -18.63
N GLN A 135 -1.43 4.97 -19.22
CA GLN A 135 -0.93 6.29 -18.84
C GLN A 135 -1.66 6.79 -17.59
N VAL A 136 -0.95 7.49 -16.71
CA VAL A 136 -1.58 8.28 -15.65
C VAL A 136 -2.41 9.35 -16.32
N ARG A 137 -3.63 9.59 -15.86
CA ARG A 137 -4.42 10.73 -16.33
C ARG A 137 -3.63 12.02 -16.10
N SER A 138 -3.39 12.75 -17.18
CA SER A 138 -2.62 14.01 -17.17
C SER A 138 -3.32 15.17 -16.44
N ASP A 139 -4.54 14.95 -16.00
CA ASP A 139 -5.37 15.92 -15.26
C ASP A 139 -5.14 15.91 -13.74
N GLN A 140 -4.33 14.99 -13.24
CA GLN A 140 -3.85 15.07 -11.85
C GLN A 140 -2.62 16.00 -11.80
N PRO A 141 -2.60 17.01 -10.91
CA PRO A 141 -1.42 17.87 -10.77
C PRO A 141 -0.23 17.01 -10.38
N ASN A 142 0.85 17.16 -11.16
CA ASN A 142 2.14 16.54 -10.88
C ASN A 142 2.63 17.07 -9.51
N LEU A 143 2.35 16.32 -8.46
CA LEU A 143 2.80 16.67 -7.13
C LEU A 143 4.30 16.42 -7.07
N ASP A 144 5.09 17.46 -7.33
CA ASP A 144 6.52 17.49 -7.13
C ASP A 144 6.86 16.85 -5.79
N SER A 145 7.83 15.95 -5.82
CA SER A 145 8.32 15.18 -4.67
C SER A 145 8.72 16.06 -3.45
N ALA A 146 8.87 17.34 -3.65
CA ALA A 146 9.16 18.35 -2.61
C ALA A 146 7.94 18.76 -1.76
N ARG A 147 6.71 18.40 -2.17
CA ARG A 147 5.48 18.70 -1.40
C ARG A 147 5.10 17.62 -0.38
N LEU A 148 5.80 16.51 -0.39
CA LEU A 148 5.53 15.31 0.42
C LEU A 148 5.74 15.46 1.94
N LEU A 149 6.23 16.62 2.41
CA LEU A 149 6.53 16.86 3.83
C LEU A 149 5.81 18.07 4.44
N ARG A 150 4.83 18.63 3.76
CA ARG A 150 3.98 19.64 4.41
C ARG A 150 2.83 18.95 5.12
N THR A 151 3.04 18.61 6.38
CA THR A 151 1.94 18.46 7.33
C THR A 151 1.04 19.68 7.19
N ARG A 152 -0.25 19.49 7.00
CA ARG A 152 -1.27 20.54 7.08
C ARG A 152 -1.26 21.15 8.48
N SER A 153 -0.26 21.97 8.74
CA SER A 153 -0.10 22.70 10.02
C SER A 153 -0.83 24.06 10.04
N ASP A 154 -1.37 24.54 8.92
CA ASP A 154 -1.61 25.97 8.76
C ASP A 154 -3.05 26.39 8.44
N HIS A 155 -4.07 25.65 8.81
CA HIS A 155 -5.44 26.15 8.65
C HIS A 155 -6.34 25.87 9.86
N ILE A 156 -6.06 26.52 11.00
CA ILE A 156 -7.11 27.03 11.90
C ILE A 156 -6.59 28.39 12.44
N GLY A 157 -6.79 29.44 11.67
CA GLY A 157 -6.71 30.81 12.16
C GLY A 157 -7.89 31.08 13.07
N ILE A 158 -7.71 30.93 14.38
CA ILE A 158 -8.63 31.53 15.35
C ILE A 158 -8.21 32.98 15.49
N SER A 159 -8.98 33.87 14.87
CA SER A 159 -8.86 35.30 15.11
C SER A 159 -9.27 35.57 16.56
N ASN A 160 -8.30 35.90 17.40
CA ASN A 160 -8.57 36.47 18.72
C ASN A 160 -9.17 37.87 18.55
N HIS A 161 -10.48 38.01 18.64
CA HIS A 161 -11.11 39.26 18.98
C HIS A 161 -10.89 39.51 20.47
N ALA A 162 -9.90 40.30 20.77
CA ALA A 162 -9.77 40.93 22.07
C ALA A 162 -10.92 41.95 22.21
N ALA A 163 -11.93 41.64 23.01
CA ALA A 163 -12.89 42.61 23.50
C ALA A 163 -12.28 43.25 24.77
N GLY A 164 -11.80 44.48 24.62
CA GLY A 164 -11.50 45.33 25.75
C GLY A 164 -12.83 45.84 26.40
N ARG A 165 -12.86 45.78 27.69
CA ARG A 165 -13.31 46.76 28.71
C ARG A 165 -13.11 46.19 30.10
#